data_b137f74fb6dbcbdf9352b823d3fe4b5a
#
_entry.id   b137f74fb6dbcbdf9352b823d3fe4b5a
#
_cell.length_a   1.000
_cell.length_b   1.000
_cell.length_c   1.000
_cell.angle_alpha   90.00
_cell.angle_beta   90.00
_cell.angle_gamma   90.00
#
_symmetry.space_group_name_H-M   'P 1'
#
loop_
_entity.id
_entity.type
_entity.pdbx_description
1 polymer ?
#
loop_
_entity_poly.entity_id
_entity_poly.type
_entity_poly.pdbx_seq_one_letter_code
_entity_poly.pdbx_strand_id
1 'polypeptide(L)'
;NEKFGYALVEPGVSYFDLYKYIQDRGLKLWLDVPDPGWGSVMGNALDHGIGYTPYGDHFGVQCGMEVVLANGEVVRTGMGAVPGNNTWQLFKYGFGPYVDGMFSQSNFGIVTKMGIWLMPEPPGYRPYMITFQREEDIEQVVEEQ
;
A
#
# COMPACT_ATOMS: atom_id res chain seq x y z
N ASN A 1 2.04 12.41 -5.11
CA ASN A 1 1.69 12.91 -6.45
C ASN A 1 0.19 12.73 -6.69
N GLU A 2 -0.57 13.82 -6.64
CA GLU A 2 -2.03 13.79 -6.78
C GLU A 2 -2.47 13.31 -8.17
N LYS A 3 -1.85 13.83 -9.22
CA LYS A 3 -2.22 13.52 -10.62
C LYS A 3 -2.18 12.03 -10.94
N PHE A 4 -1.23 11.32 -10.35
CA PHE A 4 -1.00 9.90 -10.61
C PHE A 4 -1.38 8.99 -9.43
N GLY A 5 -1.95 9.56 -8.36
CA GLY A 5 -2.48 8.79 -7.23
C GLY A 5 -1.43 7.93 -6.51
N TYR A 6 -0.26 8.49 -6.19
CA TYR A 6 0.74 7.75 -5.40
C TYR A 6 1.44 8.63 -4.36
N ALA A 7 1.94 8.00 -3.32
CA ALA A 7 2.87 8.56 -2.34
C ALA A 7 4.18 7.77 -2.33
N LEU A 8 5.31 8.44 -2.11
CA LEU A 8 6.57 7.82 -1.75
C LEU A 8 6.75 8.00 -0.25
N VAL A 9 6.78 6.91 0.49
CA VAL A 9 6.81 6.90 1.96
C VAL A 9 8.10 6.29 2.50
N GLU A 10 8.49 6.73 3.70
CA GLU A 10 9.59 6.19 4.50
C GLU A 10 9.01 5.40 5.70
N PRO A 11 9.80 4.56 6.40
CA PRO A 11 9.29 3.66 7.45
C PRO A 11 8.53 4.33 8.59
N GLY A 12 8.86 5.59 8.92
CA GLY A 12 8.24 6.35 10.00
C GLY A 12 6.87 6.94 9.67
N VAL A 13 6.41 6.86 8.43
CA VAL A 13 5.11 7.44 8.03
C VAL A 13 3.98 6.52 8.46
N SER A 14 3.13 7.01 9.39
CA SER A 14 1.93 6.30 9.81
C SER A 14 0.75 6.55 8.87
N TYR A 15 -0.29 5.71 8.98
CA TYR A 15 -1.55 5.94 8.27
C TYR A 15 -2.19 7.27 8.66
N PHE A 16 -2.14 7.64 9.95
CA PHE A 16 -2.62 8.96 10.41
C PHE A 16 -1.86 10.11 9.77
N ASP A 17 -0.52 10.02 9.65
CA ASP A 17 0.28 11.08 9.02
C ASP A 17 -0.08 11.26 7.55
N LEU A 18 -0.19 10.15 6.81
CA LEU A 18 -0.53 10.20 5.39
C LEU A 18 -1.98 10.67 5.18
N TYR A 19 -2.92 10.20 6.01
CA TYR A 19 -4.31 10.66 5.98
C TYR A 19 -4.39 12.17 6.24
N LYS A 20 -3.73 12.64 7.31
CA LYS A 20 -3.69 14.07 7.64
C LYS A 20 -3.08 14.90 6.51
N TYR A 21 -2.01 14.42 5.89
CA TYR A 21 -1.40 15.07 4.74
C TYR A 21 -2.38 15.24 3.56
N ILE A 22 -3.15 14.20 3.26
CA ILE A 22 -4.17 14.21 2.20
C ILE A 22 -5.27 15.23 2.54
N GLN A 23 -5.80 15.20 3.78
CA GLN A 23 -6.87 16.09 4.22
C GLN A 23 -6.44 17.55 4.28
N ASP A 24 -5.30 17.87 4.88
CA ASP A 24 -4.79 19.24 5.03
C ASP A 24 -4.57 19.94 3.67
N ARG A 25 -4.38 19.17 2.61
CA ARG A 25 -4.19 19.66 1.24
C ARG A 25 -5.42 19.57 0.36
N GLY A 26 -6.51 19.02 0.87
CA GLY A 26 -7.75 18.82 0.12
C GLY A 26 -7.58 17.94 -1.12
N LEU A 27 -6.64 16.97 -1.08
CA LEU A 27 -6.38 16.09 -2.20
C LEU A 27 -7.54 15.11 -2.39
N LYS A 28 -7.91 14.86 -3.65
CA LYS A 28 -9.00 13.95 -4.00
C LYS A 28 -8.51 12.50 -4.11
N LEU A 29 -7.87 12.05 -3.03
CA LEU A 29 -7.28 10.73 -2.89
C LEU A 29 -7.73 10.08 -1.59
N TRP A 30 -7.87 8.76 -1.63
CA TRP A 30 -8.15 7.92 -0.48
C TRP A 30 -7.00 6.96 -0.23
N LEU A 31 -6.76 6.71 1.05
CA LEU A 31 -5.82 5.74 1.56
C LEU A 31 -6.61 4.56 2.11
N ASP A 32 -6.33 3.34 1.64
CA ASP A 32 -6.81 2.16 2.34
C ASP A 32 -6.06 1.99 3.66
N VAL A 33 -6.74 1.66 4.72
CA VAL A 33 -6.19 1.62 6.08
C VAL A 33 -6.52 0.31 6.77
N PRO A 34 -5.58 -0.23 7.59
CA PRO A 34 -5.88 -1.28 8.56
C PRO A 34 -6.51 -0.66 9.81
N ASP A 35 -6.93 -1.49 10.77
CA ASP A 35 -7.49 -1.02 12.04
C ASP A 35 -6.57 -0.08 12.82
N PRO A 36 -5.23 -0.36 13.00
CA PRO A 36 -4.35 0.53 13.75
C PRO A 36 -3.79 1.67 12.88
N GLY A 37 -4.40 2.84 12.93
CA GLY A 37 -4.00 4.02 12.15
C GLY A 37 -2.61 4.60 12.49
N TRP A 38 -2.01 4.28 13.64
CA TRP A 38 -0.64 4.66 14.01
C TRP A 38 0.43 3.72 13.40
N GLY A 39 0.02 2.61 12.78
CA GLY A 39 0.93 1.68 12.12
C GLY A 39 1.66 2.34 10.94
N SER A 40 2.89 1.89 10.68
CA SER A 40 3.64 2.30 9.49
C SER A 40 2.96 1.81 8.23
N VAL A 41 2.72 2.70 7.26
CA VAL A 41 2.18 2.35 5.94
C VAL A 41 3.07 1.32 5.25
N MET A 42 4.38 1.58 5.24
CA MET A 42 5.36 0.67 4.65
C MET A 42 5.45 -0.66 5.40
N GLY A 43 5.53 -0.61 6.74
CA GLY A 43 5.64 -1.82 7.56
C GLY A 43 4.44 -2.74 7.39
N ASN A 44 3.23 -2.17 7.36
CA ASN A 44 2.02 -2.93 7.13
C ASN A 44 1.98 -3.56 5.72
N ALA A 45 2.39 -2.82 4.68
CA ALA A 45 2.46 -3.35 3.33
C ALA A 45 3.47 -4.51 3.22
N LEU A 46 4.67 -4.37 3.84
CA LEU A 46 5.68 -5.42 3.87
C LEU A 46 5.23 -6.67 4.64
N ASP A 47 4.33 -6.52 5.58
CA ASP A 47 3.75 -7.61 6.37
C ASP A 47 2.45 -8.18 5.78
N HIS A 48 2.14 -7.84 4.53
CA HIS A 48 0.93 -8.25 3.81
C HIS A 48 -0.36 -7.85 4.53
N GLY A 49 -0.38 -6.64 5.12
CA GLY A 49 -1.57 -6.09 5.73
C GLY A 49 -2.71 -5.89 4.73
N ILE A 50 -3.93 -5.91 5.25
CA ILE A 50 -5.15 -5.81 4.46
C ILE A 50 -6.06 -4.68 4.96
N GLY A 51 -6.91 -4.20 4.07
CA GLY A 51 -8.01 -3.29 4.34
C GLY A 51 -9.25 -3.68 3.54
N TYR A 52 -10.26 -2.82 3.52
CA TYR A 52 -11.61 -3.16 3.06
C TYR A 52 -12.05 -2.40 1.80
N THR A 53 -11.16 -1.65 1.16
CA THR A 53 -11.44 -1.00 -0.13
C THR A 53 -10.87 -1.84 -1.29
N PRO A 54 -11.12 -1.47 -2.55
CA PRO A 54 -10.47 -2.12 -3.69
C PRO A 54 -8.93 -2.09 -3.67
N TYR A 55 -8.32 -1.22 -2.84
CA TYR A 55 -6.87 -1.14 -2.61
C TYR A 55 -6.43 -1.86 -1.33
N GLY A 56 -7.27 -2.75 -0.81
CA GLY A 56 -7.08 -3.45 0.45
C GLY A 56 -5.95 -4.49 0.49
N ASP A 57 -5.40 -4.91 -0.64
CA ASP A 57 -4.12 -5.62 -0.69
C ASP A 57 -2.99 -4.60 -0.62
N HIS A 58 -2.51 -4.30 0.60
CA HIS A 58 -1.53 -3.24 0.81
C HIS A 58 -0.18 -3.53 0.14
N PHE A 59 0.24 -4.79 0.04
CA PHE A 59 1.41 -5.16 -0.74
C PHE A 59 1.12 -5.12 -2.25
N GLY A 60 -0.09 -5.46 -2.63
CA GLY A 60 -0.56 -5.38 -4.03
C GLY A 60 -0.53 -3.97 -4.60
N VAL A 61 -0.76 -2.94 -3.79
CA VAL A 61 -0.69 -1.52 -4.21
C VAL A 61 0.68 -0.88 -3.98
N GLN A 62 1.67 -1.63 -3.52
CA GLN A 62 3.06 -1.19 -3.47
C GLN A 62 3.62 -1.03 -4.89
N CYS A 63 4.46 -0.03 -5.13
CA CYS A 63 5.09 0.21 -6.42
C CYS A 63 6.50 0.78 -6.27
N GLY A 64 7.49 -0.11 -6.30
CA GLY A 64 8.90 0.21 -6.20
C GLY A 64 9.40 0.46 -4.78
N MET A 65 10.57 -0.06 -4.50
CA MET A 65 11.24 0.03 -3.19
C MET A 65 12.68 0.50 -3.35
N GLU A 66 13.16 1.24 -2.34
CA GLU A 66 14.59 1.42 -2.07
C GLU A 66 14.95 0.54 -0.88
N VAL A 67 15.97 -0.28 -1.02
CA VAL A 67 16.34 -1.29 -0.04
C VAL A 67 17.84 -1.23 0.24
N VAL A 68 18.21 -1.25 1.51
CA VAL A 68 19.60 -1.43 1.96
C VAL A 68 19.84 -2.92 2.21
N LEU A 69 20.77 -3.51 1.48
CA LEU A 69 21.15 -4.91 1.62
C LEU A 69 22.12 -5.14 2.79
N ALA A 70 22.33 -6.40 3.18
CA ALA A 70 23.18 -6.76 4.32
C ALA A 70 24.64 -6.32 4.17
N ASN A 71 25.13 -6.13 2.94
CA ASN A 71 26.47 -5.61 2.64
C ASN A 71 26.54 -4.06 2.62
N GLY A 72 25.42 -3.37 2.88
CA GLY A 72 25.32 -1.91 2.88
C GLY A 72 25.05 -1.30 1.49
N GLU A 73 24.95 -2.08 0.44
CA GLU A 73 24.56 -1.57 -0.87
C GLU A 73 23.09 -1.16 -0.90
N VAL A 74 22.79 -0.10 -1.65
CA VAL A 74 21.43 0.39 -1.87
C VAL A 74 20.96 -0.05 -3.25
N VAL A 75 19.86 -0.77 -3.28
CA VAL A 75 19.20 -1.18 -4.53
C VAL A 75 17.81 -0.53 -4.64
N ARG A 76 17.34 -0.34 -5.87
CA ARG A 76 15.98 0.10 -6.17
C ARG A 76 15.32 -0.90 -7.09
N THR A 77 14.10 -1.30 -6.73
CA THR A 77 13.33 -2.28 -7.50
C THR A 77 12.51 -1.59 -8.60
N GLY A 78 11.96 -2.40 -9.49
CA GLY A 78 11.13 -1.92 -10.60
C GLY A 78 11.86 -0.90 -11.47
N MET A 79 11.16 0.11 -11.92
CA MET A 79 11.71 1.18 -12.76
C MET A 79 12.68 2.11 -12.03
N GLY A 80 12.74 2.05 -10.70
CA GLY A 80 13.74 2.77 -9.89
C GLY A 80 15.16 2.29 -10.07
N ALA A 81 15.37 1.09 -10.62
CA ALA A 81 16.68 0.57 -10.99
C ALA A 81 17.33 1.33 -12.16
N VAL A 82 16.53 2.05 -12.96
CA VAL A 82 17.03 2.86 -14.08
C VAL A 82 17.29 4.29 -13.61
N PRO A 83 18.53 4.77 -13.61
CA PRO A 83 18.87 6.13 -13.18
C PRO A 83 18.06 7.20 -13.90
N GLY A 84 17.50 8.15 -13.14
CA GLY A 84 16.70 9.26 -13.69
C GLY A 84 15.31 8.87 -14.21
N ASN A 85 14.84 7.66 -13.95
CA ASN A 85 13.52 7.22 -14.39
C ASN A 85 12.40 7.96 -13.63
N ASN A 86 11.40 8.46 -14.35
CA ASN A 86 10.27 9.20 -13.80
C ASN A 86 9.02 8.33 -13.56
N THR A 87 9.10 7.02 -13.80
CA THR A 87 7.96 6.10 -13.71
C THR A 87 8.07 5.12 -12.54
N TRP A 88 8.97 5.32 -11.62
CA TRP A 88 9.28 4.39 -10.53
C TRP A 88 8.05 4.01 -9.71
N GLN A 89 7.23 4.96 -9.30
CA GLN A 89 6.01 4.70 -8.54
C GLN A 89 4.75 4.56 -9.41
N LEU A 90 4.91 4.61 -10.73
CA LEU A 90 3.81 4.50 -11.69
C LEU A 90 3.76 3.13 -12.36
N PHE A 91 4.92 2.51 -12.55
CA PHE A 91 5.06 1.25 -13.27
C PHE A 91 5.71 0.22 -12.35
N LYS A 92 4.93 -0.77 -11.94
CA LYS A 92 5.30 -1.73 -10.89
C LYS A 92 6.48 -2.63 -11.29
N TYR A 93 6.59 -2.96 -12.56
CA TYR A 93 7.60 -3.88 -13.06
C TYR A 93 8.76 -3.12 -13.72
N GLY A 94 9.95 -3.71 -13.68
CA GLY A 94 11.13 -3.24 -14.37
C GLY A 94 11.64 -4.28 -15.36
N PHE A 95 12.96 -4.28 -15.59
CA PHE A 95 13.62 -5.32 -16.37
C PHE A 95 13.94 -6.53 -15.47
N GLY A 96 13.73 -7.73 -16.00
CA GLY A 96 14.00 -8.97 -15.27
C GLY A 96 12.84 -9.38 -14.33
N PRO A 97 13.12 -10.28 -13.38
CA PRO A 97 12.11 -10.80 -12.48
C PRO A 97 11.61 -9.73 -11.51
N TYR A 98 10.37 -9.88 -11.07
CA TYR A 98 9.78 -9.07 -10.01
C TYR A 98 10.36 -9.50 -8.65
N VAL A 99 11.20 -8.66 -8.07
CA VAL A 99 11.97 -9.01 -6.87
C VAL A 99 11.44 -8.39 -5.57
N ASP A 100 10.46 -7.51 -5.64
CA ASP A 100 9.91 -6.80 -4.48
C ASP A 100 9.41 -7.76 -3.39
N GLY A 101 8.83 -8.90 -3.80
CA GLY A 101 8.37 -9.95 -2.89
C GLY A 101 9.45 -10.58 -2.02
N MET A 102 10.71 -10.48 -2.42
CA MET A 102 11.83 -10.97 -1.62
C MET A 102 12.03 -10.17 -0.32
N PHE A 103 11.54 -8.94 -0.28
CA PHE A 103 11.70 -8.03 0.85
C PHE A 103 10.48 -7.98 1.77
N SER A 104 9.37 -8.63 1.40
CA SER A 104 8.20 -8.76 2.26
C SER A 104 8.39 -9.91 3.25
N GLN A 105 8.01 -9.69 4.52
CA GLN A 105 8.12 -10.68 5.61
C GLN A 105 9.49 -11.39 5.66
N SER A 106 10.57 -10.66 5.38
CA SER A 106 11.89 -11.24 5.19
C SER A 106 12.99 -10.43 5.88
N ASN A 107 14.21 -10.98 5.89
CA ASN A 107 15.42 -10.34 6.39
C ASN A 107 16.49 -10.11 5.30
N PHE A 108 16.11 -10.13 4.03
CA PHE A 108 17.05 -9.94 2.92
C PHE A 108 17.52 -8.50 2.72
N GLY A 109 16.83 -7.54 3.34
CA GLY A 109 17.20 -6.13 3.30
C GLY A 109 16.29 -5.27 4.15
N ILE A 110 16.68 -4.01 4.32
CA ILE A 110 15.89 -3.00 5.03
C ILE A 110 15.30 -2.04 4.00
N VAL A 111 13.99 -2.03 3.87
CA VAL A 111 13.29 -1.10 2.96
C VAL A 111 13.31 0.29 3.58
N THR A 112 13.84 1.26 2.85
CA THR A 112 13.99 2.66 3.30
C THR A 112 13.01 3.60 2.61
N LYS A 113 12.52 3.25 1.43
CA LYS A 113 11.45 3.97 0.72
C LYS A 113 10.56 3.00 -0.02
N MET A 114 9.29 3.34 -0.12
CA MET A 114 8.29 2.54 -0.84
C MET A 114 7.27 3.45 -1.51
N GLY A 115 6.98 3.18 -2.78
CA GLY A 115 5.83 3.76 -3.46
C GLY A 115 4.54 3.06 -3.04
N ILE A 116 3.51 3.83 -2.77
CA ILE A 116 2.16 3.31 -2.45
C ILE A 116 1.15 4.00 -3.37
N TRP A 117 0.35 3.23 -4.06
CA TRP A 117 -0.76 3.75 -4.83
C TRP A 117 -1.93 4.14 -3.92
N LEU A 118 -2.51 5.28 -4.23
CA LEU A 118 -3.64 5.84 -3.52
C LEU A 118 -4.88 5.77 -4.43
N MET A 119 -6.00 5.39 -3.85
CA MET A 119 -7.27 5.30 -4.57
C MET A 119 -7.82 6.71 -4.82
N PRO A 120 -8.40 7.00 -5.99
CA PRO A 120 -9.19 8.21 -6.18
C PRO A 120 -10.32 8.28 -5.15
N GLU A 121 -10.60 9.48 -4.61
CA GLU A 121 -11.73 9.69 -3.70
C GLU A 121 -13.03 9.28 -4.41
N PRO A 122 -13.80 8.32 -3.86
CA PRO A 122 -15.05 7.93 -4.48
C PRO A 122 -16.09 9.04 -4.37
N PRO A 123 -17.05 9.14 -5.30
CA PRO A 123 -18.11 10.15 -5.25
C PRO A 123 -19.07 9.96 -4.07
N GLY A 124 -19.05 8.81 -3.42
CA GLY A 124 -19.82 8.49 -2.23
C GLY A 124 -19.31 7.23 -1.56
N TYR A 125 -19.49 7.17 -0.25
CA TYR A 125 -19.14 6.02 0.58
C TYR A 125 -20.28 5.76 1.56
N ARG A 126 -20.71 4.51 1.63
CA ARG A 126 -21.79 4.11 2.55
C ARG A 126 -21.40 2.82 3.26
N PRO A 127 -20.86 2.88 4.48
CA PRO A 127 -20.61 1.70 5.29
C PRO A 127 -21.95 1.10 5.75
N TYR A 128 -22.01 -0.22 5.85
CA TYR A 128 -23.14 -0.94 6.45
C TYR A 128 -22.63 -2.11 7.26
N MET A 129 -23.44 -2.52 8.21
CA MET A 129 -23.21 -3.70 9.04
C MET A 129 -24.41 -4.62 8.91
N ILE A 130 -24.17 -5.88 8.66
CA ILE A 130 -25.20 -6.92 8.64
C ILE A 130 -25.08 -7.71 9.93
N THR A 131 -26.16 -7.80 10.70
CA THR A 131 -26.21 -8.57 11.94
C THR A 131 -27.16 -9.75 11.78
N PHE A 132 -26.69 -10.92 12.14
CA PHE A 132 -27.49 -12.14 12.13
C PHE A 132 -27.87 -12.51 13.55
N GLN A 133 -29.08 -13.06 13.72
CA GLN A 133 -29.54 -13.56 15.01
C GLN A 133 -29.08 -15.00 15.27
N ARG A 134 -28.81 -15.76 14.21
CA ARG A 134 -28.35 -17.15 14.27
C ARG A 134 -27.18 -17.32 13.33
N GLU A 135 -26.24 -18.16 13.74
CA GLU A 135 -24.99 -18.43 13.00
C GLU A 135 -25.27 -19.05 11.61
N GLU A 136 -26.29 -19.89 11.52
CA GLU A 136 -26.73 -20.53 10.27
C GLU A 136 -27.24 -19.57 9.20
N ASP A 137 -27.64 -18.35 9.58
CA ASP A 137 -28.11 -17.34 8.62
C ASP A 137 -26.96 -16.75 7.78
N ILE A 138 -25.68 -16.97 8.16
CA ILE A 138 -24.49 -16.51 7.43
C ILE A 138 -24.35 -17.27 6.09
N GLU A 139 -24.74 -18.54 6.04
CA GLU A 139 -24.61 -19.39 4.85
C GLU A 139 -25.27 -18.75 3.62
N GLN A 140 -26.46 -18.18 3.78
CA GLN A 140 -27.20 -17.52 2.70
C GLN A 140 -26.47 -16.31 2.11
N VAL A 141 -25.70 -15.56 2.90
CA VAL A 141 -24.94 -14.37 2.43
C VAL A 141 -23.67 -14.78 1.69
N VAL A 142 -23.07 -15.91 2.07
CA VAL A 142 -21.85 -16.42 1.42
C VAL A 142 -22.17 -17.05 0.07
N GLU A 143 -23.36 -17.69 -0.07
CA GLU A 143 -23.77 -18.33 -1.33
C GLU A 143 -24.25 -17.35 -2.42
N GLU A 144 -24.63 -16.12 -2.04
CA GLU A 144 -25.15 -15.10 -2.97
C GLU A 144 -24.06 -14.15 -3.54
N GLN A 145 -22.78 -14.36 -3.24
CA GLN A 145 -21.64 -13.61 -3.78
C GLN A 145 -20.96 -14.40 -4.92
#